data_14bfe9ddfdcda9e3e2b1a58f2750da59
#
_entry.id   14bfe9ddfdcda9e3e2b1a58f2750da59
#
_cell.length_a   1.000
_cell.length_b   1.000
_cell.length_c   1.000
_cell.angle_alpha   90.00
_cell.angle_beta   90.00
_cell.angle_gamma   90.00
#
_symmetry.space_group_name_H-M   'P 1'
#
loop_
_entity.id
_entity.type
_entity.pdbx_description
1 polymer ?
#
loop_
_entity_poly.entity_id
_entity_poly.type
_entity_poly.pdbx_seq_one_letter_code
_entity_poly.pdbx_strand_id
1 'polypeptide(L)' 'MYFVITIYLLVAGTDEAIMREYSAKSFEDSWACHAFIHRNKMELLTPHIIKHGDNLKSWELFCESRYLKDLEGV' A
#
# COMPACT_ATOMS: atom_id res chain seq x y z
N MET A 1 -11.77 -4.68 -13.44
CA MET A 1 -10.47 -4.23 -12.86
C MET A 1 -10.72 -3.21 -11.78
N TYR A 2 -9.95 -3.29 -10.73
CA TYR A 2 -9.98 -2.31 -9.64
C TYR A 2 -8.55 -2.04 -9.18
N PHE A 3 -8.38 -1.01 -8.37
CA PHE A 3 -7.06 -0.61 -7.88
C PHE A 3 -7.00 -0.70 -6.37
N VAL A 4 -5.85 -1.13 -5.86
CA VAL A 4 -5.59 -1.20 -4.43
C VAL A 4 -4.30 -0.44 -4.13
N ILE A 5 -4.15 -0.02 -2.88
CA ILE A 5 -2.93 0.65 -2.44
C ILE A 5 -1.98 -0.40 -1.90
N THR A 6 -0.76 -0.42 -2.43
CA THR A 6 0.30 -1.27 -1.93
C THR A 6 1.34 -0.39 -1.26
N ILE A 7 1.73 -0.77 -0.06
CA ILE A 7 2.70 -0.04 0.76
C ILE A 7 3.98 -0.86 0.81
N TYR A 8 5.08 -0.27 0.39
CA TYR A 8 6.39 -0.90 0.45
C TYR A 8 7.20 -0.22 1.54
N LEU A 9 7.77 -1.00 2.45
CA LEU A 9 8.51 -0.52 3.60
C LEU A 9 9.93 -1.07 3.58
N LEU A 10 10.91 -0.21 3.74
CA LEU A 10 12.28 -0.64 3.92
C LEU A 10 12.65 -0.45 5.38
N VAL A 11 12.97 -1.55 6.05
CA VAL A 11 13.23 -1.58 7.49
C VAL A 11 14.66 -1.98 7.73
N ALA A 12 15.31 -1.36 8.73
CA ALA A 12 16.68 -1.68 9.08
C ALA A 12 16.83 -3.16 9.44
N GLY A 13 17.89 -3.76 8.96
CA GLY A 13 18.16 -5.18 9.21
C GLY A 13 17.53 -6.13 8.18
N THR A 14 16.84 -5.60 7.19
CA THR A 14 16.28 -6.40 6.11
C THR A 14 16.87 -5.95 4.79
N ASP A 15 17.05 -6.89 3.87
CA ASP A 15 17.58 -6.59 2.53
C ASP A 15 16.44 -6.39 1.52
N GLU A 16 15.23 -6.75 1.90
CA GLU A 16 14.09 -6.68 0.99
C GLU A 16 12.99 -5.79 1.56
N ALA A 17 12.27 -5.14 0.66
CA ALA A 17 11.13 -4.33 1.07
C ALA A 17 10.00 -5.24 1.58
N ILE A 18 9.36 -4.81 2.64
CA ILE A 18 8.17 -5.47 3.16
C ILE A 18 6.98 -4.89 2.41
N MET A 19 6.18 -5.75 1.80
CA MET A 19 4.98 -5.32 1.09
C MET A 19 3.76 -5.51 1.95
N ARG A 20 2.91 -4.50 2.01
CA ARG A 20 1.62 -4.56 2.68
C ARG A 20 0.55 -3.98 1.78
N GLU A 21 -0.58 -4.64 1.70
CA GLU A 21 -1.70 -4.15 0.93
C GLU A 21 -2.71 -3.50 1.88
N TYR A 22 -3.14 -2.29 1.51
CA TYR A 22 -4.20 -1.61 2.27
C TYR A 22 -5.54 -2.18 1.80
N SER A 23 -6.10 -3.06 2.60
CA SER A 23 -7.29 -3.83 2.20
C SER A 23 -8.62 -3.19 2.58
N ALA A 24 -8.59 -2.08 3.31
CA ALA A 24 -9.82 -1.45 3.79
C ALA A 24 -10.62 -0.80 2.67
N LYS A 25 -10.00 -0.51 1.53
CA LYS A 25 -10.68 0.20 0.44
C LYS A 25 -10.04 -0.15 -0.90
N SER A 26 -10.88 -0.27 -1.92
CA SER A 26 -10.43 -0.40 -3.30
C SER A 26 -11.02 0.73 -4.13
N PHE A 27 -10.50 0.92 -5.34
CA PHE A 27 -10.85 2.06 -6.18
C PHE A 27 -11.17 1.59 -7.60
N GLU A 28 -12.13 2.26 -8.24
CA GLU A 28 -12.52 1.91 -9.59
C GLU A 28 -11.52 2.40 -10.64
N ASP A 29 -10.80 3.47 -10.33
CA ASP A 29 -9.81 4.00 -11.27
C ASP A 29 -8.55 4.45 -10.53
N SER A 30 -7.46 4.60 -11.28
CA SER A 30 -6.18 4.95 -10.68
C SER A 30 -6.16 6.38 -10.14
N TRP A 31 -6.92 7.27 -10.75
CA TRP A 31 -6.99 8.66 -10.30
C TRP A 31 -7.54 8.73 -8.87
N ALA A 32 -8.65 8.02 -8.60
CA ALA A 32 -9.23 8.00 -7.27
C ALA A 32 -8.25 7.41 -6.25
N CYS A 33 -7.53 6.37 -6.65
CA CYS A 33 -6.53 5.73 -5.79
C CYS A 33 -5.40 6.69 -5.45
N HIS A 34 -4.83 7.39 -6.44
CA HIS A 34 -3.76 8.35 -6.20
C HIS A 34 -4.22 9.53 -5.36
N ALA A 35 -5.45 10.01 -5.59
CA ALA A 35 -6.01 11.09 -4.80
C ALA A 35 -6.16 10.70 -3.34
N PHE A 36 -6.58 9.47 -3.10
CA PHE A 36 -6.70 8.96 -1.74
C PHE A 36 -5.34 8.89 -1.05
N ILE A 37 -4.32 8.39 -1.73
CA ILE A 37 -2.97 8.34 -1.18
C ILE A 37 -2.51 9.75 -0.81
N HIS A 38 -2.70 10.69 -1.72
CA HIS A 38 -2.25 12.06 -1.50
C HIS A 38 -2.91 12.69 -0.27
N ARG A 39 -4.19 12.42 -0.05
CA ARG A 39 -4.94 12.98 1.07
C ARG A 39 -4.67 12.28 2.39
N ASN A 40 -4.41 10.97 2.34
CA ASN A 40 -4.37 10.14 3.53
C ASN A 40 -3.03 9.48 3.78
N LYS A 41 -1.99 9.97 3.15
CA LYS A 41 -0.66 9.38 3.22
C LYS A 41 -0.21 9.09 4.65
N MET A 42 -0.35 10.05 5.54
CA MET A 42 0.10 9.88 6.92
C MET A 42 -0.74 8.85 7.66
N GLU A 43 -2.04 8.82 7.41
CA GLU A 43 -2.91 7.82 8.02
C GLU A 43 -2.55 6.40 7.56
N LEU A 44 -2.19 6.27 6.28
CA LEU A 44 -1.79 4.98 5.73
C LEU A 44 -0.47 4.51 6.33
N LEU A 45 0.44 5.42 6.62
CA LEU A 45 1.76 5.09 7.13
C LEU A 45 1.83 4.96 8.64
N THR A 46 0.95 5.63 9.38
CA THR A 46 1.02 5.68 10.84
C THR A 46 1.13 4.31 11.51
N PRO A 47 0.33 3.29 11.17
CA PRO A 47 0.47 1.98 11.81
C PRO A 47 1.86 1.38 11.62
N HIS A 48 2.46 1.61 10.46
CA HIS A 48 3.79 1.06 10.16
C HIS A 48 4.88 1.85 10.87
N ILE A 49 4.70 3.16 10.99
CA ILE A 49 5.63 4.01 11.73
C ILE A 49 5.62 3.61 13.20
N ILE A 50 4.45 3.37 13.77
CA ILE A 50 4.32 2.95 15.16
C ILE A 50 4.98 1.59 15.35
N LYS A 51 4.74 0.65 14.43
CA LYS A 51 5.26 -0.70 14.55
C LYS A 51 6.78 -0.77 14.44
N HIS A 52 7.35 -0.04 13.49
CA HIS A 52 8.79 -0.13 13.20
C HIS A 52 9.63 0.97 13.84
N GLY A 53 9.02 2.10 14.14
CA GLY A 53 9.72 3.22 14.79
C GLY A 53 10.92 3.67 13.98
N ASP A 54 12.05 3.85 14.66
CA ASP A 54 13.28 4.34 14.03
C ASP A 54 13.89 3.34 13.05
N ASN A 55 13.43 2.10 13.04
CA ASN A 55 13.92 1.10 12.11
C ASN A 55 13.35 1.28 10.70
N LEU A 56 12.29 2.05 10.55
CA LEU A 56 11.70 2.31 9.24
C LEU A 56 12.56 3.30 8.48
N LYS A 57 13.23 2.82 7.42
CA LYS A 57 14.17 3.64 6.66
C LYS A 57 13.51 4.45 5.56
N SER A 58 12.58 3.81 4.85
CA SER A 58 11.86 4.48 3.78
C SER A 58 10.56 3.76 3.50
N TRP A 59 9.70 4.40 2.72
CA TRP A 59 8.42 3.82 2.32
C TRP A 59 8.03 4.34 0.95
N GLU A 60 7.19 3.57 0.27
CA GLU A 60 6.57 4.00 -0.97
C GLU A 60 5.15 3.48 -1.04
N LEU A 61 4.29 4.25 -1.68
CA LEU A 61 2.87 3.94 -1.81
C LEU A 61 2.53 3.89 -3.29
N PHE A 62 1.92 2.79 -3.74
CA PHE A 62 1.56 2.60 -5.13
C PHE A 62 0.11 2.21 -5.27
N CYS A 63 -0.46 2.57 -6.41
CA CYS A 63 -1.77 2.08 -6.82
C CYS A 63 -1.54 0.96 -7.82
N GLU A 64 -1.92 -0.25 -7.45
CA GLU A 64 -1.75 -1.41 -8.30
C GLU A 64 -3.09 -1.97 -8.73
N SER A 65 -3.16 -2.41 -9.98
CA SER A 65 -4.40 -2.96 -10.52
C SER A 65 -4.59 -4.41 -10.12
N ARG A 66 -5.84 -4.79 -9.95
CA ARG A 66 -6.25 -6.17 -9.71
C ARG A 66 -7.42 -6.50 -10.62
N TYR A 67 -7.56 -7.76 -10.97
CA TYR A 67 -8.63 -8.20 -11.85
C TYR A 67 -9.57 -9.13 -11.10
N LEU A 68 -10.86 -8.88 -11.25
CA LEU A 68 -11.87 -9.69 -10.57
C LEU A 68 -11.81 -11.15 -10.98
N LYS A 69 -11.49 -11.41 -12.23
CA LYS A 69 -11.41 -12.80 -12.70
C LYS A 69 -10.32 -13.59 -11.99
N ASP A 70 -9.34 -12.93 -11.44
CA ASP A 70 -8.32 -13.61 -10.65
C ASP A 70 -8.90 -14.21 -9.39
N LEU A 71 -9.96 -13.59 -8.89
CA LEU A 71 -10.68 -14.08 -7.71
C LEU A 71 -11.55 -15.27 -8.06
N GLU A 72 -12.04 -15.32 -9.28
CA GLU A 72 -12.85 -16.43 -9.73
C GLU A 72 -12.04 -17.69 -9.84
N GLY A 73 -10.74 -17.52 -9.97
CA GLY A 73 -9.80 -18.61 -9.80
C GLY A 73 -9.87 -19.72 -10.82
N VAL A 74 -10.62 -19.49 -11.80
CA VAL A 74 -10.98 -20.67 -12.48
C VAL A 74 -10.56 -21.02 -13.79
#